data_c687c27f2cf6b9fba0c26f633541dd59
#
_entry.id   c687c27f2cf6b9fba0c26f633541dd59
#
_cell.length_a   1.000
_cell.length_b   1.000
_cell.length_c   1.000
_cell.angle_alpha   90.00
_cell.angle_beta   90.00
_cell.angle_gamma   90.00
#
_symmetry.space_group_name_H-M   'P 1'
#
loop_
_entity.id
_entity.type
_entity.pdbx_description
1 polymer ?
#
loop_
_entity_poly.entity_id
_entity_poly.type
_entity_poly.pdbx_seq_one_letter_code
_entity_poly.pdbx_strand_id
1 'polypeptide(L)'
;MYKRQALYLSGASIAYTRLGRSDVGLTTFTEVADTLARITERVRVPVIVDADTGFGNALNVRHTIRTLERAGADAVQLEDQVSPKRCGHFNGKEVISCAEMVLSLIHI
;
A
#
# COMPACT_ATOMS: atom_id res chain seq x y z
N MET A 1 3.52 29.85 0.34
CA MET A 1 2.64 28.68 0.57
C MET A 1 3.17 27.51 -0.24
N TYR A 2 3.61 26.47 0.41
CA TYR A 2 4.09 25.27 -0.28
C TYR A 2 2.88 24.52 -0.87
N LYS A 3 2.73 24.54 -2.19
CA LYS A 3 1.75 23.71 -2.86
C LYS A 3 2.26 22.27 -2.84
N ARG A 4 1.55 21.38 -2.18
CA ARG A 4 1.84 19.95 -2.25
C ARG A 4 1.52 19.44 -3.65
N GLN A 5 2.44 18.68 -4.23
CA GLN A 5 2.29 18.12 -5.57
C GLN A 5 1.52 16.78 -5.55
N ALA A 6 1.68 16.02 -4.48
CA ALA A 6 0.99 14.77 -4.23
C ALA A 6 0.86 14.48 -2.72
N LEU A 7 -0.02 13.57 -2.37
CA LEU A 7 -0.09 12.96 -1.03
C LEU A 7 0.40 11.52 -1.10
N TYR A 8 1.04 11.06 -0.02
CA TYR A 8 1.41 9.66 0.16
C TYR A 8 0.60 9.07 1.31
N LEU A 9 -0.22 8.06 1.04
CA LEU A 9 -0.97 7.32 2.04
C LEU A 9 -0.14 6.11 2.49
N SER A 10 0.51 6.26 3.65
CA SER A 10 1.38 5.25 4.24
C SER A 10 0.59 4.22 5.03
N GLY A 11 0.92 2.93 4.88
CA GLY A 11 0.41 1.85 5.71
C GLY A 11 0.72 2.06 7.19
N ALA A 12 1.93 2.54 7.51
CA ALA A 12 2.33 2.89 8.87
C ALA A 12 1.41 3.97 9.47
N SER A 13 1.07 5.01 8.71
CA SER A 13 0.17 6.07 9.17
C SER A 13 -1.22 5.53 9.49
N ILE A 14 -1.72 4.58 8.70
CA ILE A 14 -3.00 3.90 8.96
C ILE A 14 -2.92 3.08 10.25
N ALA A 15 -1.85 2.28 10.40
CA ALA A 15 -1.64 1.47 11.61
C ALA A 15 -1.63 2.35 12.87
N TYR A 16 -0.92 3.46 12.87
CA TYR A 16 -0.86 4.38 14.01
C TYR A 16 -2.19 5.07 14.31
N THR A 17 -2.89 5.54 13.29
CA THR A 17 -4.08 6.38 13.47
C THR A 17 -5.36 5.59 13.66
N ARG A 18 -5.51 4.44 12.99
CA ARG A 18 -6.72 3.60 13.11
C ARG A 18 -6.60 2.51 14.16
N LEU A 19 -5.42 1.88 14.26
CA LEU A 19 -5.22 0.73 15.14
C LEU A 19 -4.50 1.08 16.44
N GLY A 20 -3.80 2.22 16.51
CA GLY A 20 -2.93 2.56 17.63
C GLY A 20 -1.80 1.54 17.80
N ARG A 21 -1.30 0.97 16.70
CA ARG A 21 -0.30 -0.10 16.66
C ARG A 21 0.88 0.28 15.79
N SER A 22 2.00 -0.39 16.02
CA SER A 22 3.18 -0.29 15.16
C SER A 22 2.92 -0.89 13.78
N ASP A 23 3.70 -0.46 12.79
CA ASP A 23 3.67 -0.97 11.43
C ASP A 23 4.33 -2.36 11.35
N VAL A 24 3.54 -3.39 11.56
CA VAL A 24 3.95 -4.80 11.56
C VAL A 24 3.02 -5.68 10.71
N GLY A 25 2.41 -5.10 9.68
CA GLY A 25 1.54 -5.81 8.75
C GLY A 25 0.15 -6.16 9.33
N LEU A 26 -0.34 -5.41 10.32
CA LEU A 26 -1.68 -5.61 10.89
C LEU A 26 -2.78 -4.90 10.12
N THR A 27 -2.44 -3.87 9.35
CA THR A 27 -3.41 -3.12 8.56
C THR A 27 -3.95 -4.02 7.44
N THR A 28 -5.26 -4.10 7.35
CA THR A 28 -5.92 -4.89 6.32
C THR A 28 -6.07 -4.09 5.02
N PHE A 29 -6.16 -4.81 3.90
CA PHE A 29 -6.44 -4.21 2.59
C PHE A 29 -7.71 -3.32 2.61
N THR A 30 -8.79 -3.78 3.27
CA THR A 30 -10.05 -3.04 3.36
C THR A 30 -9.89 -1.72 4.11
N GLU A 31 -9.07 -1.69 5.16
CA GLU A 31 -8.79 -0.45 5.89
C GLU A 31 -8.03 0.56 5.05
N VAL A 32 -7.09 0.09 4.20
CA VAL A 32 -6.37 0.95 3.26
C VAL A 32 -7.33 1.53 2.23
N ALA A 33 -8.14 0.70 1.59
CA ALA A 33 -9.10 1.12 0.55
C ALA A 33 -10.16 2.09 1.10
N ASP A 34 -10.71 1.84 2.29
CA ASP A 34 -11.67 2.73 2.95
C ASP A 34 -11.03 4.09 3.29
N THR A 35 -9.80 4.07 3.82
CA THR A 35 -9.07 5.30 4.15
C THR A 35 -8.79 6.12 2.90
N LEU A 36 -8.33 5.47 1.82
CA LEU A 36 -8.07 6.10 0.54
C LEU A 36 -9.33 6.77 -0.02
N ALA A 37 -10.45 6.05 -0.09
CA ALA A 37 -11.71 6.58 -0.63
C ALA A 37 -12.14 7.86 0.10
N ARG A 38 -12.01 7.90 1.43
CA ARG A 38 -12.34 9.09 2.24
C ARG A 38 -11.41 10.27 1.96
N ILE A 39 -10.12 10.01 1.68
CA ILE A 39 -9.13 11.04 1.35
C ILE A 39 -9.43 11.60 -0.04
N THR A 40 -9.62 10.75 -1.04
CA THR A 40 -9.81 11.16 -2.43
C THR A 40 -11.10 11.94 -2.66
N GLU A 41 -12.12 11.74 -1.83
CA GLU A 41 -13.32 12.60 -1.81
C GLU A 41 -13.02 14.07 -1.48
N ARG A 42 -11.94 14.34 -0.75
CA ARG A 42 -11.65 15.67 -0.18
C ARG A 42 -10.47 16.38 -0.82
N VAL A 43 -9.55 15.65 -1.42
CA VAL A 43 -8.34 16.20 -2.03
C VAL A 43 -8.44 16.28 -3.55
N ARG A 44 -7.65 17.21 -4.15
CA ARG A 44 -7.58 17.38 -5.60
C ARG A 44 -6.16 17.19 -6.14
N VAL A 45 -5.26 16.75 -5.27
CA VAL A 45 -3.87 16.41 -5.63
C VAL A 45 -3.75 14.91 -5.78
N PRO A 46 -2.83 14.42 -6.62
CA PRO A 46 -2.60 12.99 -6.79
C PRO A 46 -2.30 12.29 -5.46
N VAL A 47 -2.80 11.07 -5.29
CA VAL A 47 -2.57 10.24 -4.11
C VAL A 47 -1.80 8.99 -4.49
N ILE A 48 -0.62 8.83 -3.89
CA ILE A 48 0.21 7.62 -3.98
C ILE A 48 -0.12 6.74 -2.77
N VAL A 49 -0.39 5.48 -2.98
CA VAL A 49 -0.83 4.55 -1.92
C VAL A 49 0.23 3.48 -1.67
N ASP A 50 0.56 3.30 -0.40
CA ASP A 50 1.33 2.16 0.09
C ASP A 50 0.43 0.92 0.16
N ALA A 51 0.71 -0.07 -0.67
CA ALA A 51 -0.02 -1.33 -0.71
C ALA A 51 0.79 -2.49 -0.10
N ASP A 52 1.77 -2.18 0.75
CA ASP A 52 2.62 -3.17 1.39
C ASP A 52 3.14 -4.20 0.34
N THR A 53 2.96 -5.50 0.57
CA THR A 53 3.33 -6.57 -0.37
C THR A 53 2.17 -6.98 -1.29
N GLY A 54 1.09 -6.19 -1.36
CA GLY A 54 -0.10 -6.48 -2.18
C GLY A 54 -1.16 -7.32 -1.49
N PHE A 55 -1.03 -7.58 -0.19
CA PHE A 55 -1.99 -8.27 0.68
C PHE A 55 -2.27 -9.73 0.28
N GLY A 56 -1.25 -10.43 -0.23
CA GLY A 56 -1.32 -11.85 -0.53
C GLY A 56 -0.48 -12.27 -1.74
N ASN A 57 -0.97 -13.22 -2.51
CA ASN A 57 -0.29 -13.74 -3.71
C ASN A 57 -0.52 -12.82 -4.95
N ALA A 58 0.01 -13.19 -6.10
CA ALA A 58 -0.10 -12.41 -7.35
C ALA A 58 -1.56 -12.09 -7.76
N LEU A 59 -2.52 -12.97 -7.48
CA LEU A 59 -3.94 -12.69 -7.73
C LEU A 59 -4.49 -11.63 -6.78
N ASN A 60 -4.03 -11.65 -5.52
CA ASN A 60 -4.37 -10.61 -4.54
C ASN A 60 -3.78 -9.26 -4.96
N VAL A 61 -2.52 -9.22 -5.41
CA VAL A 61 -1.89 -8.00 -5.93
C VAL A 61 -2.74 -7.37 -7.02
N ARG A 62 -3.15 -8.14 -8.02
CA ARG A 62 -4.02 -7.65 -9.10
C ARG A 62 -5.35 -7.09 -8.58
N HIS A 63 -5.98 -7.80 -7.63
CA HIS A 63 -7.23 -7.34 -7.01
C HIS A 63 -7.01 -6.05 -6.22
N THR A 64 -5.94 -5.97 -5.46
CA THR A 64 -5.54 -4.80 -4.68
C THR A 64 -5.38 -3.56 -5.56
N ILE A 65 -4.57 -3.67 -6.62
CA ILE A 65 -4.33 -2.54 -7.53
C ILE A 65 -5.64 -2.03 -8.13
N ARG A 66 -6.47 -2.92 -8.68
CA ARG A 66 -7.75 -2.54 -9.27
C ARG A 66 -8.72 -1.88 -8.28
N THR A 67 -8.69 -2.32 -7.03
CA THR A 67 -9.57 -1.75 -6.01
C THR A 67 -9.06 -0.40 -5.54
N LEU A 68 -7.74 -0.24 -5.36
CA LEU A 68 -7.15 1.05 -5.01
C LEU A 68 -7.31 2.07 -6.14
N GLU A 69 -7.15 1.67 -7.40
CA GLU A 69 -7.43 2.51 -8.57
C GLU A 69 -8.87 3.02 -8.55
N ARG A 70 -9.86 2.14 -8.34
CA ARG A 70 -11.27 2.51 -8.22
C ARG A 70 -11.57 3.42 -7.02
N ALA A 71 -10.80 3.27 -5.94
CA ALA A 71 -10.89 4.13 -4.77
C ALA A 71 -10.19 5.49 -4.96
N GLY A 72 -9.56 5.72 -6.13
CA GLY A 72 -8.97 6.99 -6.52
C GLY A 72 -7.46 7.10 -6.29
N ALA A 73 -6.73 5.99 -6.23
CA ALA A 73 -5.27 6.02 -6.26
C ALA A 73 -4.77 6.47 -7.63
N ASP A 74 -3.84 7.42 -7.67
CA ASP A 74 -3.14 7.83 -8.89
C ASP A 74 -1.85 7.02 -9.11
N ALA A 75 -1.28 6.48 -8.03
CA ALA A 75 -0.16 5.57 -8.06
C ALA A 75 -0.20 4.62 -6.85
N VAL A 76 0.42 3.45 -6.99
CA VAL A 76 0.52 2.46 -5.93
C VAL A 76 1.99 2.04 -5.78
N GLN A 77 2.46 1.99 -4.54
CA GLN A 77 3.75 1.41 -4.19
C GLN A 77 3.56 -0.02 -3.70
N LEU A 78 4.33 -0.93 -4.25
CA LEU A 78 4.41 -2.33 -3.82
C LEU A 78 5.83 -2.64 -3.32
N GLU A 79 5.92 -3.41 -2.26
CA GLU A 79 7.17 -3.91 -1.70
C GLU A 79 7.41 -5.37 -2.11
N ASP A 80 8.66 -5.71 -2.35
CA ASP A 80 9.09 -7.07 -2.65
C ASP A 80 9.44 -7.89 -1.40
N GLN A 81 9.00 -7.48 -0.22
CA GLN A 81 9.24 -8.22 1.01
C GLN A 81 8.43 -9.54 1.04
N VAL A 82 9.01 -10.54 1.71
CA VAL A 82 8.28 -11.75 2.11
C VAL A 82 7.21 -11.37 3.15
N SER A 83 5.99 -11.88 2.99
CA SER A 83 4.92 -11.68 3.96
C SER A 83 5.08 -12.62 5.17
N PRO A 84 4.83 -12.15 6.41
CA PRO A 84 4.41 -10.80 6.79
C PRO A 84 5.57 -9.78 6.71
N LYS A 85 5.30 -8.63 6.10
CA LYS A 85 6.30 -7.58 5.93
C LYS A 85 6.74 -7.01 7.28
N ARG A 86 7.92 -6.41 7.31
CA ARG A 86 8.44 -5.66 8.47
C ARG A 86 8.61 -4.19 8.10
N CYS A 87 8.43 -3.31 9.06
CA CYS A 87 8.74 -1.90 8.88
C CYS A 87 10.18 -1.72 8.36
N GLY A 88 10.36 -0.81 7.41
CA GLY A 88 11.65 -0.53 6.76
C GLY A 88 12.81 -0.25 7.74
N HIS A 89 12.51 0.21 8.95
CA HIS A 89 13.50 0.51 10.00
C HIS A 89 13.98 -0.74 10.78
N PHE A 90 13.33 -1.89 10.65
CA PHE A 90 13.70 -3.10 11.35
C PHE A 90 14.67 -3.97 10.53
N ASN A 91 15.52 -4.69 11.24
CA ASN A 91 16.42 -5.69 10.65
C ASN A 91 15.69 -6.99 10.33
N GLY A 92 16.31 -7.84 9.51
CA GLY A 92 15.82 -9.18 9.18
C GLY A 92 14.65 -9.18 8.19
N LYS A 93 14.61 -8.20 7.28
CA LYS A 93 13.74 -8.24 6.09
C LYS A 93 14.24 -9.30 5.12
N GLU A 94 13.33 -10.04 4.56
CA GLU A 94 13.56 -10.97 3.46
C GLU A 94 12.77 -10.51 2.25
N VAL A 95 13.28 -10.73 1.05
CA VAL A 95 12.63 -10.34 -0.21
C VAL A 95 12.33 -11.57 -1.06
N ILE A 96 11.26 -11.50 -1.83
CA ILE A 96 10.92 -12.50 -2.84
C ILE A 96 11.88 -12.39 -4.03
N SER A 97 11.92 -13.41 -4.89
CA SER A 97 12.73 -13.36 -6.09
C SER A 97 12.22 -12.30 -7.09
N CYS A 98 13.12 -11.75 -7.89
CA CYS A 98 12.75 -10.84 -8.98
C CYS A 98 11.71 -11.46 -9.92
N ALA A 99 11.85 -12.76 -10.23
CA ALA A 99 10.91 -13.48 -11.09
C ALA A 99 9.50 -13.53 -10.48
N GLU A 100 9.39 -13.73 -9.18
CA GLU A 100 8.12 -13.74 -8.45
C GLU A 100 7.49 -12.34 -8.41
N MET A 101 8.28 -11.29 -8.17
CA MET A 101 7.80 -9.91 -8.23
C MET A 101 7.29 -9.55 -9.64
N VAL A 102 8.02 -9.90 -10.68
CA VAL A 102 7.61 -9.70 -12.08
C VAL A 102 6.29 -10.41 -12.36
N LEU A 103 6.12 -11.64 -11.89
CA LEU A 103 4.87 -12.40 -12.05
C LEU A 103 3.69 -11.69 -11.37
N SER A 104 3.91 -11.07 -10.22
CA SER A 104 2.89 -10.31 -9.51
C SER A 104 2.45 -9.06 -10.30
N LEU A 105 3.35 -8.45 -11.06
CA LEU A 105 3.12 -7.20 -11.78
C LEU A 105 2.65 -7.40 -13.22
N ILE A 106 2.93 -8.54 -13.85
CA ILE A 106 2.72 -8.75 -15.30
C ILE A 106 1.25 -8.68 -15.73
N HIS A 107 0.31 -8.81 -14.81
CA HIS A 107 -1.13 -8.84 -15.07
C HIS A 107 -1.90 -7.66 -14.45
N ILE A 108 -1.20 -6.64 -14.02
CA ILE A 108 -1.81 -5.41 -13.46
C ILE A 108 -2.39 -4.53 -14.55
#